data_3f631536ff2617a7061f28e53641d367
#
_entry.id   3f631536ff2617a7061f28e53641d367
#
_cell.length_a   1.000
_cell.length_b   1.000
_cell.length_c   1.000
_cell.angle_alpha   90.00
_cell.angle_beta   90.00
_cell.angle_gamma   90.00
#
_symmetry.space_group_name_H-M   'P 1'
#
loop_
_entity.id
_entity.type
_entity.pdbx_description
1 polymer ?
#
loop_
_entity_poly.entity_id
_entity_poly.type
_entity_poly.pdbx_seq_one_letter_code
_entity_poly.pdbx_strand_id
1 'polypeptide(L)'
;MSDNKSKKMPGILARLRMVVGLNIGTIMFGILFIYMAFSAILYFTTTHIESYQVTSGPLSRNETYTGLAIREESLCKADSSGYITYAREGSKINASGAVYGLSDTKTASAPASLAPEELSKVRTDMMSFSKGFSSSKFNSTYSFKYELKGNILQYAESGNTSSAPLTSDEDGEGNDSGDNDKTADIYPGNQTICQSQSDGIVLYSMDNYEGKTVDAVKAEDFDQNSYHETDLKTSDKVKAGDDIYTIITDERWSLLIPLSDRQVEKLKDRSTIRVKFLKDDMTQNGDFSIITIDGDKYGQI
;
A
#
# COMPACT_ATOMS: atom_id res chain seq x y z
N MET A 1 -41.86 45.87 -97.81
CA MET A 1 -42.62 45.30 -96.69
C MET A 1 -41.87 44.12 -96.20
N SER A 2 -41.18 44.29 -95.03
CA SER A 2 -40.29 43.31 -94.50
C SER A 2 -40.86 42.80 -93.14
N ASP A 3 -41.29 41.55 -93.14
CA ASP A 3 -41.82 40.88 -91.95
C ASP A 3 -40.73 40.45 -91.05
N ASN A 4 -40.59 41.13 -89.95
CA ASN A 4 -39.62 40.83 -88.92
C ASN A 4 -40.25 39.85 -87.90
N LYS A 5 -40.07 38.53 -88.10
CA LYS A 5 -40.46 37.49 -87.17
C LYS A 5 -39.46 37.43 -86.03
N SER A 6 -39.82 38.03 -84.94
CA SER A 6 -39.11 37.88 -83.69
C SER A 6 -39.12 36.40 -83.18
N LYS A 7 -38.00 35.74 -83.24
CA LYS A 7 -37.79 34.44 -82.60
C LYS A 7 -37.81 34.58 -81.06
N LYS A 8 -38.92 34.23 -80.42
CA LYS A 8 -39.00 34.07 -79.00
C LYS A 8 -38.06 32.94 -78.58
N MET A 9 -37.06 33.25 -77.80
CA MET A 9 -36.25 32.23 -77.18
C MET A 9 -37.11 31.36 -76.23
N PRO A 10 -37.02 30.04 -76.30
CA PRO A 10 -37.76 29.19 -75.41
C PRO A 10 -37.24 29.41 -73.96
N GLY A 11 -38.18 29.67 -73.04
CA GLY A 11 -37.86 29.89 -71.63
C GLY A 11 -37.04 28.75 -71.00
N ILE A 12 -36.28 29.08 -70.02
CA ILE A 12 -35.36 28.12 -69.27
C ILE A 12 -36.12 26.83 -68.95
N LEU A 13 -37.38 26.90 -68.58
CA LEU A 13 -38.28 25.77 -68.33
C LEU A 13 -38.54 24.88 -69.56
N ALA A 14 -38.63 25.44 -70.77
CA ALA A 14 -38.81 24.66 -71.99
C ALA A 14 -37.53 23.92 -72.40
N ARG A 15 -36.35 24.50 -72.12
CA ARG A 15 -35.06 23.85 -72.34
C ARG A 15 -34.82 22.71 -71.25
N LEU A 16 -35.23 22.95 -70.00
CA LEU A 16 -35.14 21.93 -68.93
C LEU A 16 -36.05 20.73 -69.26
N ARG A 17 -37.23 20.95 -69.77
CA ARG A 17 -38.19 19.91 -70.23
C ARG A 17 -37.67 19.05 -71.38
N MET A 18 -36.81 19.62 -72.24
CA MET A 18 -36.26 18.93 -73.41
C MET A 18 -35.04 18.06 -73.01
N VAL A 19 -34.31 18.45 -71.97
CA VAL A 19 -33.13 17.77 -71.54
C VAL A 19 -33.47 16.63 -70.53
N VAL A 20 -34.45 16.87 -69.67
CA VAL A 20 -34.91 15.86 -68.69
C VAL A 20 -36.24 15.32 -69.26
N GLY A 21 -36.22 14.19 -69.96
CA GLY A 21 -37.47 13.53 -70.39
C GLY A 21 -38.37 13.33 -69.18
N LEU A 22 -39.35 14.24 -68.98
CA LEU A 22 -40.23 14.31 -67.80
C LEU A 22 -41.16 13.09 -67.76
N ASN A 23 -40.57 11.93 -67.40
CA ASN A 23 -41.29 10.78 -66.88
C ASN A 23 -41.56 10.96 -65.42
N ILE A 24 -42.68 10.45 -64.94
CA ILE A 24 -43.03 10.50 -63.50
C ILE A 24 -41.91 9.93 -62.59
N GLY A 25 -41.17 8.94 -63.07
CA GLY A 25 -40.02 8.38 -62.42
C GLY A 25 -38.83 9.35 -62.26
N THR A 26 -38.57 10.19 -63.30
CA THR A 26 -37.51 11.20 -63.29
C THR A 26 -37.80 12.32 -62.28
N ILE A 27 -39.10 12.70 -62.18
CA ILE A 27 -39.53 13.68 -61.17
C ILE A 27 -39.37 13.13 -59.75
N MET A 28 -39.81 11.90 -59.51
CA MET A 28 -39.65 11.26 -58.22
C MET A 28 -38.17 11.10 -57.84
N PHE A 29 -37.34 10.67 -58.79
CA PHE A 29 -35.89 10.53 -58.54
C PHE A 29 -35.25 11.90 -58.30
N GLY A 30 -35.63 12.93 -58.97
CA GLY A 30 -35.17 14.30 -58.79
C GLY A 30 -35.49 14.82 -57.37
N ILE A 31 -36.72 14.59 -56.91
CA ILE A 31 -37.13 14.97 -55.52
C ILE A 31 -36.34 14.21 -54.49
N LEU A 32 -36.16 12.91 -54.68
CA LEU A 32 -35.38 12.06 -53.76
C LEU A 32 -33.90 12.48 -53.72
N PHE A 33 -33.34 12.82 -54.90
CA PHE A 33 -31.97 13.30 -55.00
C PHE A 33 -31.77 14.65 -54.29
N ILE A 34 -32.72 15.58 -54.46
CA ILE A 34 -32.68 16.89 -53.78
C ILE A 34 -32.80 16.69 -52.26
N TYR A 35 -33.69 15.80 -51.81
CA TYR A 35 -33.81 15.48 -50.40
C TYR A 35 -32.51 14.90 -49.83
N MET A 36 -31.88 13.96 -50.54
CA MET A 36 -30.62 13.34 -50.11
C MET A 36 -29.48 14.37 -50.10
N ALA A 37 -29.39 15.25 -51.11
CA ALA A 37 -28.39 16.31 -51.16
C ALA A 37 -28.59 17.32 -49.99
N PHE A 38 -29.82 17.71 -49.73
CA PHE A 38 -30.15 18.60 -48.62
C PHE A 38 -29.87 17.98 -47.26
N SER A 39 -30.22 16.71 -47.08
CA SER A 39 -29.91 15.95 -45.89
C SER A 39 -28.39 15.82 -45.63
N ALA A 40 -27.62 15.58 -46.69
CA ALA A 40 -26.16 15.53 -46.60
C ALA A 40 -25.56 16.88 -46.19
N ILE A 41 -26.05 17.97 -46.78
CA ILE A 41 -25.61 19.34 -46.42
C ILE A 41 -25.94 19.64 -44.96
N LEU A 42 -27.13 19.31 -44.49
CA LEU A 42 -27.52 19.48 -43.09
C LEU A 42 -26.63 18.63 -42.16
N TYR A 43 -26.33 17.41 -42.57
CA TYR A 43 -25.45 16.54 -41.77
C TYR A 43 -24.04 17.11 -41.61
N PHE A 44 -23.46 17.68 -42.67
CA PHE A 44 -22.13 18.28 -42.62
C PHE A 44 -22.09 19.66 -41.96
N THR A 45 -23.23 20.39 -41.97
CA THR A 45 -23.31 21.73 -41.37
C THR A 45 -23.80 21.72 -39.92
N THR A 46 -24.41 20.62 -39.45
CA THR A 46 -24.83 20.50 -38.06
C THR A 46 -23.59 20.22 -37.19
N THR A 47 -23.33 21.06 -36.23
CA THR A 47 -22.31 20.80 -35.21
C THR A 47 -22.75 19.60 -34.40
N HIS A 48 -21.99 18.50 -34.48
CA HIS A 48 -22.20 17.33 -33.64
C HIS A 48 -21.74 17.68 -32.24
N ILE A 49 -22.68 17.81 -31.31
CA ILE A 49 -22.37 17.99 -29.89
C ILE A 49 -21.94 16.62 -29.35
N GLU A 50 -20.66 16.42 -29.23
CA GLU A 50 -20.13 15.30 -28.44
C GLU A 50 -20.35 15.59 -26.96
N SER A 51 -21.21 14.82 -26.31
CA SER A 51 -21.36 14.91 -24.88
C SER A 51 -20.13 14.26 -24.23
N TYR A 52 -19.24 15.07 -23.70
CA TYR A 52 -18.17 14.63 -22.83
C TYR A 52 -18.73 14.42 -21.42
N GLN A 53 -18.68 13.19 -20.95
CA GLN A 53 -18.93 12.91 -19.55
C GLN A 53 -17.73 13.43 -18.76
N VAL A 54 -17.88 14.57 -18.11
CA VAL A 54 -16.87 15.11 -17.21
C VAL A 54 -16.83 14.21 -15.98
N THR A 55 -15.87 13.28 -15.93
CA THR A 55 -15.51 12.61 -14.70
C THR A 55 -14.70 13.58 -13.87
N SER A 56 -15.15 13.85 -12.64
CA SER A 56 -14.34 14.57 -11.68
C SER A 56 -13.09 13.74 -11.37
N GLY A 57 -11.98 14.09 -11.98
CA GLY A 57 -10.68 13.54 -11.64
C GLY A 57 -10.07 14.32 -10.47
N PRO A 58 -9.15 13.73 -9.71
CA PRO A 58 -8.45 14.44 -8.66
C PRO A 58 -7.73 15.66 -9.25
N LEU A 59 -7.92 16.81 -8.63
CA LEU A 59 -7.30 18.09 -9.04
C LEU A 59 -5.77 18.08 -8.86
N SER A 60 -5.25 17.11 -8.11
CA SER A 60 -3.82 16.89 -7.89
C SER A 60 -3.36 15.62 -8.62
N ARG A 61 -2.25 15.69 -9.31
CA ARG A 61 -1.55 14.49 -9.78
C ARG A 61 -0.98 13.80 -8.56
N ASN A 62 -1.56 12.66 -8.20
CA ASN A 62 -0.94 11.77 -7.25
C ASN A 62 0.19 11.05 -7.98
N GLU A 63 1.41 11.24 -7.49
CA GLU A 63 2.57 10.50 -7.97
C GLU A 63 2.82 9.37 -6.96
N THR A 64 3.06 8.16 -7.45
CA THR A 64 3.34 7.00 -6.60
C THR A 64 4.84 6.75 -6.57
N TYR A 65 5.36 6.59 -5.38
CA TYR A 65 6.76 6.32 -5.11
C TYR A 65 6.92 5.04 -4.31
N THR A 66 8.06 4.40 -4.46
CA THR A 66 8.56 3.45 -3.48
C THR A 66 9.64 4.16 -2.69
N GLY A 67 9.53 4.14 -1.38
CA GLY A 67 10.47 4.78 -0.47
C GLY A 67 10.99 3.80 0.55
N LEU A 68 12.10 4.18 1.20
CA LEU A 68 12.70 3.49 2.32
C LEU A 68 12.26 4.19 3.61
N ALA A 69 11.71 3.43 4.55
CA ALA A 69 11.36 3.93 5.89
C ALA A 69 12.52 3.62 6.85
N ILE A 70 13.02 4.64 7.52
CA ILE A 70 14.06 4.53 8.55
C ILE A 70 13.47 4.98 9.88
N ARG A 71 13.62 4.14 10.89
CA ARG A 71 13.16 4.39 12.25
C ARG A 71 14.24 3.98 13.24
N GLU A 72 14.14 4.49 14.46
CA GLU A 72 15.06 4.12 15.51
C GLU A 72 14.65 2.78 16.12
N GLU A 73 15.44 1.77 15.83
CA GLU A 73 15.20 0.39 16.28
C GLU A 73 16.49 -0.30 16.65
N SER A 74 16.39 -1.23 17.58
CA SER A 74 17.52 -1.99 18.09
C SER A 74 17.22 -3.48 18.09
N LEU A 75 18.15 -4.27 17.56
CA LEU A 75 18.08 -5.73 17.57
C LEU A 75 18.55 -6.25 18.92
N CYS A 76 17.73 -7.07 19.56
CA CYS A 76 17.98 -7.66 20.86
C CYS A 76 18.24 -9.16 20.75
N LYS A 77 19.22 -9.64 21.53
CA LYS A 77 19.69 -11.02 21.51
C LYS A 77 19.27 -11.78 22.75
N ALA A 78 19.23 -13.10 22.62
CA ALA A 78 18.96 -13.99 23.76
C ALA A 78 20.09 -13.96 24.79
N ASP A 79 19.75 -13.80 26.04
CA ASP A 79 20.71 -13.88 27.16
C ASP A 79 21.08 -15.33 27.53
N SER A 80 20.18 -16.28 27.27
CA SER A 80 20.34 -17.69 27.57
C SER A 80 19.67 -18.59 26.53
N SER A 81 19.93 -19.89 26.61
CA SER A 81 19.39 -20.88 25.69
C SER A 81 18.10 -21.48 26.22
N GLY A 82 17.08 -21.63 25.38
CA GLY A 82 15.79 -22.19 25.78
C GLY A 82 14.79 -22.25 24.62
N TYR A 83 13.62 -22.81 24.89
CA TYR A 83 12.46 -22.69 24.02
C TYR A 83 11.73 -21.39 24.35
N ILE A 84 11.40 -20.61 23.33
CA ILE A 84 10.80 -19.27 23.48
C ILE A 84 9.29 -19.35 23.51
N THR A 85 8.69 -18.59 24.42
CA THR A 85 7.29 -18.16 24.36
C THR A 85 7.27 -16.66 24.13
N TYR A 86 6.66 -16.23 23.03
CA TYR A 86 6.65 -14.84 22.61
C TYR A 86 5.50 -14.04 23.23
N ALA A 87 5.75 -12.79 23.60
CA ALA A 87 4.70 -11.84 23.90
C ALA A 87 3.97 -11.41 22.61
N ARG A 88 2.91 -10.61 22.77
CA ARG A 88 2.16 -10.10 21.60
C ARG A 88 3.02 -9.14 20.80
N GLU A 89 3.19 -9.42 19.51
CA GLU A 89 3.87 -8.55 18.56
C GLU A 89 3.12 -7.23 18.35
N GLY A 90 3.89 -6.15 18.14
CA GLY A 90 3.34 -4.80 17.95
C GLY A 90 2.81 -4.17 19.24
N SER A 91 3.01 -4.82 20.40
CA SER A 91 2.65 -4.24 21.69
C SER A 91 3.67 -3.21 22.13
N LYS A 92 3.19 -2.11 22.71
CA LYS A 92 4.04 -1.14 23.39
C LYS A 92 4.34 -1.67 24.80
N ILE A 93 5.62 -1.76 25.12
CA ILE A 93 6.11 -2.21 26.43
C ILE A 93 6.93 -1.11 27.10
N ASN A 94 6.91 -1.12 28.42
CA ASN A 94 7.77 -0.26 29.21
C ASN A 94 9.15 -0.92 29.41
N ALA A 95 10.13 -0.14 29.78
CA ALA A 95 11.40 -0.67 30.28
C ALA A 95 11.14 -1.66 31.45
N SER A 96 11.79 -2.81 31.40
CA SER A 96 11.53 -3.95 32.29
C SER A 96 10.23 -4.71 32.06
N GLY A 97 9.46 -4.37 31.02
CA GLY A 97 8.31 -5.17 30.58
C GLY A 97 8.75 -6.52 30.01
N ALA A 98 7.92 -7.54 30.18
CA ALA A 98 8.18 -8.87 29.66
C ALA A 98 8.08 -8.91 28.15
N VAL A 99 9.11 -9.39 27.45
CA VAL A 99 9.14 -9.52 25.99
C VAL A 99 8.97 -10.98 25.58
N TYR A 100 9.65 -11.89 26.24
CA TYR A 100 9.56 -13.32 25.94
C TYR A 100 9.87 -14.14 27.19
N GLY A 101 9.43 -15.39 27.23
CA GLY A 101 9.75 -16.37 28.24
C GLY A 101 10.67 -17.44 27.66
N LEU A 102 11.63 -17.95 28.49
CA LEU A 102 12.50 -19.07 28.14
C LEU A 102 12.20 -20.26 29.02
N SER A 103 12.06 -21.44 28.42
CA SER A 103 11.88 -22.71 29.09
C SER A 103 12.94 -23.72 28.65
N ASP A 104 13.43 -24.54 29.57
CA ASP A 104 14.34 -25.65 29.25
C ASP A 104 13.65 -26.80 28.51
N THR A 105 12.36 -26.95 28.73
CA THR A 105 11.55 -28.00 28.11
C THR A 105 10.64 -27.41 27.08
N LYS A 106 10.54 -28.05 25.89
CA LYS A 106 9.57 -27.71 24.92
C LYS A 106 8.18 -27.93 25.50
N THR A 107 7.45 -26.85 25.75
CA THR A 107 6.05 -26.97 26.16
C THR A 107 5.35 -27.69 25.03
N ALA A 108 4.89 -28.91 25.25
CA ALA A 108 4.09 -29.62 24.29
C ALA A 108 2.75 -28.88 24.17
N SER A 109 2.71 -27.88 23.32
CA SER A 109 1.45 -27.27 22.93
C SER A 109 0.63 -28.35 22.26
N ALA A 110 -0.42 -28.83 22.93
CA ALA A 110 -1.48 -29.50 22.20
C ALA A 110 -1.85 -28.55 21.05
N PRO A 111 -2.14 -29.08 19.84
CA PRO A 111 -2.49 -28.21 18.74
C PRO A 111 -3.73 -27.39 19.13
N ALA A 112 -3.49 -26.17 19.60
CA ALA A 112 -4.55 -25.24 19.90
C ALA A 112 -5.24 -24.89 18.59
N SER A 113 -6.53 -25.07 18.53
CA SER A 113 -7.30 -24.56 17.41
C SER A 113 -7.22 -23.03 17.46
N LEU A 114 -6.78 -22.41 16.40
CA LEU A 114 -6.80 -20.95 16.26
C LEU A 114 -8.18 -20.40 16.61
N ALA A 115 -8.21 -19.35 17.39
CA ALA A 115 -9.48 -18.66 17.66
C ALA A 115 -10.08 -18.14 16.34
N PRO A 116 -11.42 -18.02 16.24
CA PRO A 116 -12.08 -17.58 15.01
C PRO A 116 -11.57 -16.23 14.49
N GLU A 117 -11.19 -15.33 15.38
CA GLU A 117 -10.64 -14.02 15.05
C GLU A 117 -9.23 -14.12 14.45
N GLU A 118 -8.39 -14.95 15.02
CA GLU A 118 -7.02 -15.22 14.54
C GLU A 118 -7.05 -15.91 13.17
N LEU A 119 -7.94 -16.89 13.02
CA LEU A 119 -8.18 -17.54 11.74
C LEU A 119 -8.65 -16.54 10.68
N SER A 120 -9.47 -15.56 11.06
CA SER A 120 -9.92 -14.49 10.19
C SER A 120 -8.77 -13.58 9.75
N LYS A 121 -7.83 -13.24 10.65
CA LYS A 121 -6.62 -12.47 10.33
C LYS A 121 -5.73 -13.22 9.35
N VAL A 122 -5.39 -14.47 9.66
CA VAL A 122 -4.61 -15.34 8.75
C VAL A 122 -5.23 -15.41 7.36
N ARG A 123 -6.55 -15.57 7.29
CA ARG A 123 -7.27 -15.60 6.01
C ARG A 123 -7.19 -14.26 5.26
N THR A 124 -7.28 -13.16 5.98
CA THR A 124 -7.17 -11.80 5.40
C THR A 124 -5.76 -11.56 4.84
N ASP A 125 -4.73 -11.96 5.58
CA ASP A 125 -3.33 -11.85 5.16
C ASP A 125 -3.06 -12.69 3.91
N MET A 126 -3.55 -13.93 3.87
CA MET A 126 -3.46 -14.79 2.70
C MET A 126 -4.19 -14.20 1.48
N MET A 127 -5.37 -13.61 1.68
CA MET A 127 -6.11 -12.96 0.59
C MET A 127 -5.39 -11.71 0.09
N SER A 128 -4.83 -10.91 0.98
CA SER A 128 -4.05 -9.72 0.64
C SER A 128 -2.81 -10.10 -0.17
N PHE A 129 -2.06 -11.10 0.29
CA PHE A 129 -0.91 -11.63 -0.43
C PHE A 129 -1.31 -12.15 -1.82
N SER A 130 -2.38 -12.93 -1.91
CA SER A 130 -2.87 -13.49 -3.19
C SER A 130 -3.24 -12.40 -4.20
N LYS A 131 -3.82 -11.28 -3.75
CA LYS A 131 -4.16 -10.14 -4.62
C LYS A 131 -2.92 -9.37 -5.09
N GLY A 132 -1.88 -9.30 -4.26
CA GLY A 132 -0.63 -8.60 -4.54
C GLY A 132 0.44 -9.48 -5.19
N PHE A 133 0.18 -10.78 -5.37
CA PHE A 133 1.17 -11.72 -5.89
C PHE A 133 1.64 -11.36 -7.29
N SER A 134 2.96 -11.33 -7.46
CA SER A 134 3.61 -11.16 -8.77
C SER A 134 4.78 -12.13 -8.89
N SER A 135 4.81 -12.86 -10.00
CA SER A 135 5.92 -13.78 -10.29
C SER A 135 7.28 -13.11 -10.46
N SER A 136 7.28 -11.80 -10.75
CA SER A 136 8.51 -11.00 -10.82
C SER A 136 9.08 -10.62 -9.45
N LYS A 137 8.28 -10.75 -8.38
CA LYS A 137 8.67 -10.47 -6.99
C LYS A 137 8.61 -11.74 -6.15
N PHE A 138 9.21 -12.82 -6.63
CA PHE A 138 9.12 -14.15 -5.97
C PHE A 138 9.70 -14.15 -4.54
N ASN A 139 10.64 -13.26 -4.23
CA ASN A 139 11.19 -13.10 -2.88
C ASN A 139 10.12 -12.78 -1.85
N SER A 140 9.10 -11.99 -2.21
CA SER A 140 7.98 -11.66 -1.31
C SER A 140 7.18 -12.90 -0.86
N THR A 141 7.26 -14.00 -1.61
CA THR A 141 6.62 -15.28 -1.25
C THR A 141 7.31 -15.94 -0.06
N TYR A 142 8.63 -15.83 0.01
CA TYR A 142 9.37 -16.38 1.15
C TYR A 142 9.14 -15.54 2.40
N SER A 143 9.22 -14.21 2.31
CA SER A 143 8.91 -13.30 3.42
C SER A 143 7.50 -13.56 3.96
N PHE A 144 6.50 -13.61 3.10
CA PHE A 144 5.13 -13.94 3.50
C PHE A 144 5.00 -15.33 4.15
N LYS A 145 5.71 -16.33 3.63
CA LYS A 145 5.72 -17.67 4.22
C LYS A 145 6.24 -17.65 5.67
N TYR A 146 7.31 -16.91 5.90
CA TYR A 146 7.91 -16.82 7.26
C TYR A 146 7.01 -16.01 8.20
N GLU A 147 6.46 -14.88 7.74
CA GLU A 147 5.50 -14.08 8.49
C GLU A 147 4.26 -14.91 8.87
N LEU A 148 3.67 -15.61 7.93
CA LEU A 148 2.52 -16.48 8.17
C LEU A 148 2.84 -17.59 9.18
N LYS A 149 4.02 -18.22 9.06
CA LYS A 149 4.48 -19.24 10.01
C LYS A 149 4.63 -18.66 11.41
N GLY A 150 5.24 -17.47 11.53
CA GLY A 150 5.41 -16.77 12.80
C GLY A 150 4.08 -16.42 13.45
N ASN A 151 3.14 -15.86 12.69
CA ASN A 151 1.80 -15.52 13.18
C ASN A 151 1.03 -16.75 13.67
N ILE A 152 1.09 -17.87 12.94
CA ILE A 152 0.45 -19.11 13.32
C ILE A 152 1.07 -19.67 14.63
N LEU A 153 2.39 -19.62 14.77
CA LEU A 153 3.06 -20.04 15.99
C LEU A 153 2.62 -19.19 17.19
N GLN A 154 2.62 -17.87 17.03
CA GLN A 154 2.17 -16.95 18.07
C GLN A 154 0.72 -17.21 18.50
N TYR A 155 -0.19 -17.41 17.55
CA TYR A 155 -1.60 -17.70 17.84
C TYR A 155 -1.77 -19.06 18.50
N ALA A 156 -1.01 -20.08 18.08
CA ALA A 156 -1.04 -21.39 18.70
C ALA A 156 -0.55 -21.37 20.16
N GLU A 157 0.37 -20.50 20.49
CA GLU A 157 0.86 -20.30 21.87
C GLU A 157 -0.14 -19.48 22.69
N SER A 158 -0.72 -18.41 22.12
CA SER A 158 -1.75 -17.58 22.78
C SER A 158 -3.04 -18.33 23.08
N GLY A 159 -3.39 -19.33 22.28
CA GLY A 159 -4.59 -20.15 22.51
C GLY A 159 -4.50 -21.06 23.74
N ASN A 160 -3.31 -21.29 24.28
CA ASN A 160 -3.09 -22.06 25.52
C ASN A 160 -3.08 -21.18 26.79
N THR A 161 -3.00 -19.87 26.63
CA THR A 161 -3.11 -18.91 27.71
C THR A 161 -4.49 -18.24 27.59
N SER A 162 -5.32 -18.39 28.61
CA SER A 162 -6.61 -17.66 28.69
C SER A 162 -6.33 -16.19 28.46
N SER A 163 -6.77 -15.70 27.32
CA SER A 163 -6.52 -14.35 26.83
C SER A 163 -7.10 -13.32 27.79
N ALA A 164 -6.24 -12.74 28.62
CA ALA A 164 -6.50 -11.40 29.10
C ALA A 164 -5.89 -10.44 28.08
N PRO A 165 -6.68 -9.55 27.42
CA PRO A 165 -6.11 -8.51 26.60
C PRO A 165 -5.29 -7.60 27.51
N LEU A 166 -4.03 -7.34 27.16
CA LEU A 166 -3.29 -6.21 27.68
C LEU A 166 -3.96 -4.95 27.10
N THR A 167 -5.11 -4.59 27.65
CA THR A 167 -5.66 -3.25 27.49
C THR A 167 -4.89 -2.36 28.43
N SER A 168 -4.01 -1.54 27.89
CA SER A 168 -3.61 -0.30 28.51
C SER A 168 -4.83 0.63 28.52
N ASP A 169 -5.73 0.44 29.48
CA ASP A 169 -6.72 1.47 29.80
C ASP A 169 -6.00 2.49 30.68
N GLU A 170 -5.86 3.67 30.15
CA GLU A 170 -5.62 4.89 30.89
C GLU A 170 -6.74 5.07 31.94
N ASP A 171 -6.33 5.67 33.05
CA ASP A 171 -7.14 6.14 34.17
C ASP A 171 -7.53 5.13 35.25
N GLY A 172 -6.73 5.16 36.30
CA GLY A 172 -7.03 4.56 37.58
C GLY A 172 -5.90 4.69 38.58
N GLU A 173 -5.90 5.80 39.34
CA GLU A 173 -5.10 5.94 40.56
C GLU A 173 -5.27 4.72 41.48
N GLY A 174 -4.17 4.19 41.94
CA GLY A 174 -4.18 3.54 43.24
C GLY A 174 -3.75 2.11 43.31
N ASN A 175 -2.63 1.96 43.88
CA ASN A 175 -2.12 0.85 44.69
C ASN A 175 -1.10 -0.07 44.06
N ASP A 176 0.11 0.30 44.33
CA ASP A 176 1.32 -0.52 44.38
C ASP A 176 1.07 -1.83 45.15
N SER A 177 0.93 -2.92 44.42
CA SER A 177 1.20 -4.32 44.87
C SER A 177 0.64 -5.30 43.80
N GLY A 178 1.47 -5.77 42.87
CA GLY A 178 1.08 -6.95 42.11
C GLY A 178 1.36 -7.02 40.63
N ASP A 179 2.46 -6.45 40.17
CA ASP A 179 2.86 -6.58 38.75
C ASP A 179 3.33 -8.02 38.38
N ASN A 180 3.49 -8.89 39.38
CA ASN A 180 3.86 -10.29 39.15
C ASN A 180 2.69 -11.20 38.71
N ASP A 181 1.43 -10.77 38.89
CA ASP A 181 0.27 -11.66 38.65
C ASP A 181 -0.15 -11.67 37.17
N LYS A 182 0.04 -10.54 36.43
CA LYS A 182 -0.30 -10.46 35.03
C LYS A 182 0.72 -11.12 34.10
N THR A 183 1.98 -11.21 34.56
CA THR A 183 3.06 -11.88 33.81
C THR A 183 2.92 -13.40 33.87
N ALA A 184 2.35 -13.93 34.96
CA ALA A 184 2.14 -15.36 35.14
C ALA A 184 1.08 -15.94 34.18
N ASP A 185 0.13 -15.13 33.74
CA ASP A 185 -0.90 -15.54 32.78
C ASP A 185 -0.37 -15.65 31.33
N ILE A 186 0.67 -14.88 31.01
CA ILE A 186 1.30 -14.92 29.69
C ILE A 186 2.35 -16.01 29.58
N TYR A 187 3.05 -16.26 30.70
CA TYR A 187 4.17 -17.23 30.79
C TYR A 187 3.88 -18.29 31.81
N PRO A 188 2.99 -19.27 31.53
CA PRO A 188 2.64 -20.31 32.48
C PRO A 188 3.83 -21.25 32.75
N GLY A 189 4.05 -21.61 34.00
CA GLY A 189 5.01 -22.61 34.39
C GLY A 189 6.37 -22.05 34.80
N ASN A 190 7.39 -22.92 34.79
CA ASN A 190 8.75 -22.59 35.23
C ASN A 190 9.55 -21.96 34.09
N GLN A 191 9.12 -20.77 33.62
CA GLN A 191 9.79 -20.02 32.55
C GLN A 191 10.61 -18.88 33.15
N THR A 192 11.79 -18.63 32.57
CA THR A 192 12.56 -17.43 32.86
C THR A 192 12.02 -16.29 31.97
N ILE A 193 11.42 -15.28 32.62
CA ILE A 193 10.88 -14.12 31.89
C ILE A 193 12.02 -13.17 31.56
N CYS A 194 12.16 -12.87 30.29
CA CYS A 194 13.13 -11.92 29.77
C CYS A 194 12.46 -10.56 29.56
N GLN A 195 13.05 -9.54 30.17
CA GLN A 195 12.52 -8.18 30.18
C GLN A 195 13.25 -7.31 29.18
N SER A 196 12.55 -6.29 28.66
CA SER A 196 13.17 -5.28 27.82
C SER A 196 14.07 -4.34 28.62
N GLN A 197 15.15 -3.92 27.98
CA GLN A 197 16.06 -2.90 28.54
C GLN A 197 15.54 -1.46 28.28
N SER A 198 14.67 -1.28 27.29
CA SER A 198 14.10 0.02 26.89
C SER A 198 12.59 -0.10 26.73
N ASP A 199 11.92 1.02 26.78
CA ASP A 199 10.52 1.15 26.35
C ASP A 199 10.43 1.23 24.83
N GLY A 200 9.34 0.74 24.27
CA GLY A 200 9.16 0.75 22.81
C GLY A 200 8.11 -0.25 22.32
N ILE A 201 8.09 -0.43 21.01
CA ILE A 201 7.22 -1.40 20.35
C ILE A 201 8.05 -2.62 19.95
N VAL A 202 7.61 -3.79 20.36
CA VAL A 202 8.31 -5.07 20.09
C VAL A 202 7.86 -5.64 18.76
N LEU A 203 8.84 -6.02 17.93
CA LEU A 203 8.67 -6.79 16.71
C LEU A 203 9.54 -8.04 16.78
N TYR A 204 9.07 -9.12 16.16
CA TYR A 204 9.85 -10.36 16.03
C TYR A 204 10.30 -10.55 14.58
N SER A 205 10.71 -9.48 13.95
CA SER A 205 11.33 -9.46 12.63
C SER A 205 12.54 -8.54 12.61
N MET A 206 13.45 -8.77 11.68
CA MET A 206 14.57 -7.89 11.38
C MET A 206 14.71 -7.72 9.88
N ASP A 207 15.24 -6.56 9.44
CA ASP A 207 15.42 -6.24 8.01
C ASP A 207 16.84 -5.78 7.66
N ASN A 208 17.76 -5.82 8.62
CA ASN A 208 19.15 -5.34 8.53
C ASN A 208 19.29 -3.81 8.42
N TYR A 209 18.22 -3.07 8.76
CA TYR A 209 18.27 -1.61 8.89
C TYR A 209 18.26 -1.15 10.35
N GLU A 210 18.26 -2.08 11.29
CA GLU A 210 18.31 -1.81 12.72
C GLU A 210 19.53 -0.95 13.07
N GLY A 211 19.29 0.15 13.77
CA GLY A 211 20.31 1.13 14.13
C GLY A 211 20.85 1.97 12.99
N LYS A 212 20.30 1.87 11.77
CA LYS A 212 20.69 2.67 10.63
C LYS A 212 20.02 4.05 10.71
N THR A 213 20.83 5.11 10.62
CA THR A 213 20.34 6.49 10.57
C THR A 213 20.17 6.95 9.13
N VAL A 214 19.39 8.04 8.93
CA VAL A 214 19.19 8.64 7.59
C VAL A 214 20.50 8.99 6.92
N ASP A 215 21.48 9.48 7.68
CA ASP A 215 22.82 9.86 7.14
C ASP A 215 23.68 8.66 6.71
N ALA A 216 23.35 7.45 7.18
CA ALA A 216 24.04 6.22 6.84
C ALA A 216 23.42 5.49 5.64
N VAL A 217 22.29 5.98 5.12
CA VAL A 217 21.61 5.40 3.96
C VAL A 217 22.40 5.67 2.68
N LYS A 218 22.47 4.67 1.82
CA LYS A 218 23.12 4.73 0.52
C LYS A 218 22.13 4.50 -0.62
N ALA A 219 22.52 4.84 -1.84
CA ALA A 219 21.70 4.62 -3.02
C ALA A 219 21.35 3.14 -3.25
N GLU A 220 22.24 2.21 -2.86
CA GLU A 220 22.02 0.76 -2.95
C GLU A 220 20.87 0.25 -2.07
N ASP A 221 20.54 0.97 -0.98
CA ASP A 221 19.47 0.61 -0.05
C ASP A 221 18.07 0.77 -0.66
N PHE A 222 17.95 1.48 -1.77
CA PHE A 222 16.67 1.65 -2.48
C PHE A 222 16.38 0.55 -3.49
N ASP A 223 17.29 -0.42 -3.65
CA ASP A 223 17.01 -1.60 -4.46
C ASP A 223 16.07 -2.55 -3.70
N GLN A 224 14.82 -2.62 -4.15
CA GLN A 224 13.80 -3.49 -3.54
C GLN A 224 14.17 -4.97 -3.57
N ASN A 225 15.06 -5.39 -4.47
CA ASN A 225 15.48 -6.79 -4.55
C ASN A 225 16.50 -7.14 -3.45
N SER A 226 17.17 -6.16 -2.90
CA SER A 226 18.13 -6.34 -1.80
C SER A 226 17.47 -6.28 -0.42
N TYR A 227 16.23 -5.77 -0.32
CA TYR A 227 15.48 -5.72 0.94
C TYR A 227 14.94 -7.09 1.30
N HIS A 228 15.31 -7.57 2.50
CA HIS A 228 14.86 -8.85 3.04
C HIS A 228 14.47 -8.68 4.50
N GLU A 229 13.21 -8.95 4.78
CA GLU A 229 12.73 -9.10 6.15
C GLU A 229 12.83 -10.55 6.57
N THR A 230 13.40 -10.78 7.78
CA THR A 230 13.57 -12.10 8.38
C THR A 230 12.69 -12.20 9.62
N ASP A 231 11.83 -13.20 9.67
CA ASP A 231 11.06 -13.54 10.88
C ASP A 231 11.96 -14.21 11.90
N LEU A 232 11.98 -13.68 13.13
CA LEU A 232 12.77 -14.19 14.25
C LEU A 232 12.00 -15.21 15.08
N LYS A 233 10.70 -15.41 14.85
CA LYS A 233 9.91 -16.41 15.56
C LYS A 233 10.32 -17.81 15.17
N THR A 234 10.60 -18.64 16.16
CA THR A 234 10.98 -20.03 15.98
C THR A 234 10.34 -20.94 17.00
N SER A 235 10.06 -22.18 16.62
CA SER A 235 9.66 -23.26 17.53
C SER A 235 10.83 -24.11 18.01
N ASP A 236 12.03 -23.79 17.53
CA ASP A 236 13.26 -24.51 17.89
C ASP A 236 13.91 -23.89 19.12
N LYS A 237 14.80 -24.63 19.74
CA LYS A 237 15.57 -24.13 20.89
C LYS A 237 16.54 -23.06 20.43
N VAL A 238 16.42 -21.85 20.98
CA VAL A 238 17.37 -20.76 20.74
C VAL A 238 18.61 -20.92 21.62
N LYS A 239 19.69 -20.30 21.20
CA LYS A 239 20.96 -20.23 21.91
C LYS A 239 21.21 -18.82 22.42
N ALA A 240 22.00 -18.70 23.49
CA ALA A 240 22.49 -17.40 23.90
C ALA A 240 23.23 -16.69 22.74
N GLY A 241 22.86 -15.44 22.46
CA GLY A 241 23.41 -14.63 21.38
C GLY A 241 22.62 -14.68 20.08
N ASP A 242 21.62 -15.55 19.95
CA ASP A 242 20.70 -15.54 18.79
C ASP A 242 19.83 -14.28 18.82
N ASP A 243 19.47 -13.78 17.66
CA ASP A 243 18.58 -12.62 17.49
C ASP A 243 17.14 -13.04 17.80
N ILE A 244 16.45 -12.30 18.69
CA ILE A 244 15.13 -12.69 19.20
C ILE A 244 14.04 -11.69 18.83
N TYR A 245 14.31 -10.41 19.00
CA TYR A 245 13.32 -9.37 18.72
C TYR A 245 14.01 -8.06 18.38
N THR A 246 13.27 -7.22 17.67
CA THR A 246 13.62 -5.82 17.45
C THR A 246 12.70 -4.93 18.27
N ILE A 247 13.26 -3.89 18.88
CA ILE A 247 12.48 -2.90 19.61
C ILE A 247 12.59 -1.55 18.94
N ILE A 248 11.43 -0.93 18.65
CA ILE A 248 11.33 0.42 18.12
C ILE A 248 11.24 1.36 19.31
N THR A 249 12.26 2.20 19.49
CA THR A 249 12.40 3.08 20.65
C THR A 249 11.87 4.49 20.43
N ASP A 250 11.76 4.95 19.18
CA ASP A 250 11.15 6.25 18.84
C ASP A 250 9.96 6.05 17.89
N GLU A 251 8.85 6.71 18.18
CA GLU A 251 7.67 6.73 17.31
C GLU A 251 7.88 7.58 16.05
N ARG A 252 8.91 8.43 16.03
CA ARG A 252 9.30 9.21 14.85
C ARG A 252 10.08 8.34 13.89
N TRP A 253 9.79 8.51 12.63
CA TRP A 253 10.46 7.81 11.55
C TRP A 253 10.58 8.70 10.32
N SER A 254 11.50 8.39 9.45
CA SER A 254 11.74 9.14 8.22
C SER A 254 11.43 8.25 7.01
N LEU A 255 10.71 8.80 6.05
CA LEU A 255 10.48 8.16 4.76
C LEU A 255 11.35 8.85 3.71
N LEU A 256 12.22 8.07 3.08
CA LEU A 256 13.12 8.53 2.02
C LEU A 256 12.58 8.09 0.66
N ILE A 257 12.40 9.03 -0.26
CA ILE A 257 11.90 8.76 -1.61
C ILE A 257 12.85 9.33 -2.66
N PRO A 258 13.18 8.59 -3.74
CA PRO A 258 14.01 9.13 -4.82
C PRO A 258 13.25 10.22 -5.59
N LEU A 259 13.92 11.32 -5.91
CA LEU A 259 13.35 12.45 -6.63
C LEU A 259 14.09 12.69 -7.94
N SER A 260 13.35 12.90 -9.02
CA SER A 260 13.90 13.44 -10.27
C SER A 260 14.12 14.97 -10.17
N ASP A 261 15.00 15.52 -11.00
CA ASP A 261 15.25 16.97 -11.03
C ASP A 261 13.99 17.81 -11.19
N ARG A 262 13.04 17.33 -11.98
CA ARG A 262 11.74 18.00 -12.17
C ARG A 262 10.90 18.03 -10.88
N GLN A 263 10.99 16.98 -10.07
CA GLN A 263 10.29 16.91 -8.79
C GLN A 263 10.97 17.76 -7.74
N VAL A 264 12.28 17.76 -7.71
CA VAL A 264 13.10 18.66 -6.87
C VAL A 264 12.68 20.11 -7.10
N GLU A 265 12.59 20.56 -8.38
CA GLU A 265 12.20 21.92 -8.70
C GLU A 265 10.78 22.28 -8.26
N LYS A 266 9.86 21.33 -8.29
CA LYS A 266 8.47 21.52 -7.82
C LYS A 266 8.32 21.52 -6.31
N LEU A 267 9.21 20.79 -5.61
CA LEU A 267 9.07 20.53 -4.19
C LEU A 267 10.04 21.35 -3.32
N LYS A 268 11.02 22.04 -3.91
CA LYS A 268 12.05 22.80 -3.20
C LYS A 268 11.52 23.83 -2.18
N ASP A 269 10.35 24.42 -2.46
CA ASP A 269 9.71 25.43 -1.61
C ASP A 269 8.66 24.83 -0.64
N ARG A 270 8.57 23.49 -0.59
CA ARG A 270 7.64 22.81 0.31
C ARG A 270 8.35 22.40 1.59
N SER A 271 7.75 22.70 2.71
CA SER A 271 8.21 22.26 4.04
C SER A 271 7.35 21.11 4.61
N THR A 272 6.20 20.86 4.02
CA THR A 272 5.28 19.79 4.46
C THR A 272 4.64 19.13 3.26
N ILE A 273 4.52 17.81 3.31
CA ILE A 273 3.91 17.00 2.27
C ILE A 273 2.88 16.04 2.89
N ARG A 274 1.81 15.79 2.13
CA ARG A 274 0.83 14.76 2.46
C ARG A 274 1.18 13.47 1.75
N VAL A 275 1.37 12.40 2.51
CA VAL A 275 1.66 11.06 2.02
C VAL A 275 0.44 10.17 2.24
N LYS A 276 0.10 9.37 1.24
CA LYS A 276 -0.91 8.32 1.34
C LYS A 276 -0.24 6.96 1.18
N PHE A 277 -0.34 6.12 2.21
CA PHE A 277 0.16 4.75 2.19
C PHE A 277 -0.84 3.87 1.45
N LEU A 278 -0.39 3.21 0.38
CA LEU A 278 -1.29 2.42 -0.48
C LEU A 278 -1.69 1.09 0.17
N LYS A 279 -0.91 0.58 1.11
CA LYS A 279 -1.19 -0.68 1.80
C LYS A 279 -2.43 -0.56 2.69
N ASP A 280 -2.50 0.51 3.47
CA ASP A 280 -3.50 0.66 4.55
C ASP A 280 -4.49 1.80 4.27
N ASP A 281 -4.36 2.45 3.11
CA ASP A 281 -5.15 3.63 2.70
C ASP A 281 -5.04 4.83 3.65
N MET A 282 -4.06 4.79 4.57
CA MET A 282 -3.80 5.85 5.55
C MET A 282 -3.16 7.07 4.89
N THR A 283 -3.53 8.25 5.36
CA THR A 283 -2.97 9.51 4.89
C THR A 283 -2.38 10.28 6.06
N GLN A 284 -1.12 10.70 5.93
CA GLN A 284 -0.41 11.43 6.96
C GLN A 284 0.31 12.64 6.36
N ASN A 285 0.46 13.71 7.14
CA ASN A 285 1.30 14.83 6.79
C ASN A 285 2.66 14.63 7.47
N GLY A 286 3.73 14.92 6.74
CA GLY A 286 5.09 14.88 7.27
C GLY A 286 5.84 16.16 6.93
N ASP A 287 6.83 16.50 7.75
CA ASP A 287 7.78 17.55 7.44
C ASP A 287 8.66 17.09 6.28
N PHE A 288 8.89 17.99 5.32
CA PHE A 288 9.57 17.63 4.09
C PHE A 288 10.87 18.42 3.93
N SER A 289 11.90 17.71 3.57
CA SER A 289 13.19 18.27 3.15
C SER A 289 13.78 17.51 1.98
N ILE A 290 14.66 18.16 1.23
CA ILE A 290 15.40 17.52 0.15
C ILE A 290 16.82 17.28 0.63
N ILE A 291 17.24 16.02 0.60
CA ILE A 291 18.59 15.59 0.96
C ILE A 291 19.34 15.04 -0.26
N THR A 292 20.63 14.84 -0.12
CA THR A 292 21.48 14.25 -1.18
C THR A 292 22.14 13.00 -0.63
N ILE A 293 21.97 11.88 -1.33
CA ILE A 293 22.59 10.59 -1.00
C ILE A 293 23.36 10.14 -2.25
N ASP A 294 24.66 9.91 -2.13
CA ASP A 294 25.56 9.46 -3.22
C ASP A 294 25.50 10.32 -4.50
N GLY A 295 25.11 11.59 -4.38
CA GLY A 295 24.98 12.55 -5.50
C GLY A 295 23.56 12.70 -6.04
N ASP A 296 22.66 11.80 -5.75
CA ASP A 296 21.26 11.84 -6.15
C ASP A 296 20.37 12.56 -5.11
N LYS A 297 19.23 13.08 -5.57
CA LYS A 297 18.29 13.83 -4.74
C LYS A 297 17.17 12.95 -4.20
N TYR A 298 16.92 13.04 -2.91
CA TYR A 298 15.86 12.33 -2.21
C TYR A 298 15.01 13.31 -1.40
N GLY A 299 13.72 13.00 -1.31
CA GLY A 299 12.82 13.65 -0.38
C GLY A 299 12.82 12.88 0.94
N GLN A 300 13.08 13.58 2.03
CA GLN A 300 12.92 13.09 3.39
C GLN A 300 11.61 13.64 3.94
N ILE A 301 10.77 12.78 4.46
CA ILE A 301 9.46 13.10 5.02
C ILE A 301 9.42 12.62 6.45
#